data_ddccfafffb9b4531297418b79792042d
#
_entry.id   ddccfafffb9b4531297418b79792042d
#
_cell.length_a   1.000
_cell.length_b   1.000
_cell.length_c   1.000
_cell.angle_alpha   90.00
_cell.angle_beta   90.00
_cell.angle_gamma   90.00
#
_symmetry.space_group_name_H-M   'P 1'
#
loop_
_entity.id
_entity.type
_entity.pdbx_description
1 polymer ?
#
loop_
_entity_poly.entity_id
_entity_poly.type
_entity_poly.pdbx_seq_one_letter_code
_entity_poly.pdbx_strand_id
1 'polypeptide(L)'
;REVQDLLGFIKLDLLVVKDLEVIRLALESIKSNYGIEINIENIPLDDRQVFQMIQDGHTTGLFQFDGSAVPKRILIDSGADRIADLSATNALDRPGALNMGADKEFVERKLHPEKTTYMTPYAEPYLRETYGTVCYQEQLSQLSQDKHIIGFDAGQADTLRKVTAHKDKKKIEKMVALAKETARSNNVPENIYNWFCDLAVEFGKYAFNHSHSLAYAVIAYRGGFLKAHFPEAFLSALCQIKPMMKGKDKTT
;
A
#
# COMPACT_ATOMS: atom_id res chain seq x y z
N ARG A 1 10.50 -26.13 -10.83
CA ARG A 1 10.79 -24.71 -11.11
C ARG A 1 11.76 -24.58 -12.29
N GLU A 2 12.90 -25.27 -12.27
CA GLU A 2 13.86 -25.26 -13.39
C GLU A 2 13.25 -25.70 -14.73
N VAL A 3 12.43 -26.76 -14.76
CA VAL A 3 11.76 -27.23 -15.98
C VAL A 3 10.73 -26.21 -16.50
N GLN A 4 10.05 -25.46 -15.61
CA GLN A 4 9.12 -24.41 -16.00
C GLN A 4 9.86 -23.23 -16.64
N ASP A 5 10.99 -22.84 -16.05
CA ASP A 5 11.82 -21.73 -16.55
C ASP A 5 12.46 -22.09 -17.91
N LEU A 6 12.90 -23.34 -18.09
CA LEU A 6 13.47 -23.85 -19.36
C LEU A 6 12.45 -23.96 -20.49
N LEU A 7 11.20 -24.28 -20.18
CA LEU A 7 10.13 -24.46 -21.19
C LEU A 7 9.29 -23.20 -21.40
N GLY A 8 9.58 -22.12 -20.70
CA GLY A 8 8.85 -20.85 -20.82
C GLY A 8 7.40 -20.91 -20.32
N PHE A 9 7.06 -21.86 -19.46
CA PHE A 9 5.71 -21.93 -18.87
C PHE A 9 5.52 -20.86 -17.81
N ILE A 10 4.36 -20.19 -17.86
CA ILE A 10 3.95 -19.23 -16.85
C ILE A 10 3.14 -19.96 -15.78
N LYS A 11 3.57 -19.84 -14.52
CA LYS A 11 2.79 -20.28 -13.36
C LYS A 11 1.88 -19.14 -12.90
N LEU A 12 0.57 -19.36 -12.93
CA LEU A 12 -0.43 -18.45 -12.39
C LEU A 12 -0.95 -18.99 -11.06
N ASP A 13 -0.74 -18.24 -10.00
CA ASP A 13 -1.29 -18.56 -8.67
C ASP A 13 -2.61 -17.80 -8.50
N LEU A 14 -3.73 -18.54 -8.46
CA LEU A 14 -5.06 -17.97 -8.21
C LEU A 14 -5.35 -18.04 -6.71
N LEU A 15 -5.33 -16.89 -6.05
CA LEU A 15 -5.61 -16.76 -4.63
C LEU A 15 -7.05 -16.26 -4.43
N VAL A 16 -7.79 -16.94 -3.56
CA VAL A 16 -9.15 -16.54 -3.19
C VAL A 16 -9.09 -15.46 -2.12
N VAL A 17 -9.73 -14.31 -2.37
CA VAL A 17 -9.96 -13.26 -1.39
C VAL A 17 -11.38 -13.46 -0.81
N LYS A 18 -11.46 -14.00 0.40
CA LYS A 18 -12.75 -14.33 1.04
C LYS A 18 -13.62 -13.11 1.33
N ASP A 19 -13.01 -11.96 1.50
CA ASP A 19 -13.71 -10.69 1.72
C ASP A 19 -14.58 -10.29 0.50
N LEU A 20 -14.22 -10.71 -0.71
CA LEU A 20 -15.08 -10.53 -1.89
C LEU A 20 -16.37 -11.34 -1.77
N GLU A 21 -16.30 -12.51 -1.14
CA GLU A 21 -17.48 -13.34 -0.86
C GLU A 21 -18.36 -12.71 0.22
N VAL A 22 -17.78 -12.08 1.24
CA VAL A 22 -18.53 -11.28 2.22
C VAL A 22 -19.28 -10.15 1.53
N ILE A 23 -18.62 -9.41 0.62
CA ILE A 23 -19.25 -8.33 -0.16
C ILE A 23 -20.40 -8.89 -0.99
N ARG A 24 -20.20 -10.00 -1.71
CA ARG A 24 -21.24 -10.64 -2.54
C ARG A 24 -22.48 -11.03 -1.72
N LEU A 25 -22.29 -11.72 -0.60
CA LEU A 25 -23.38 -12.14 0.28
C LEU A 25 -24.11 -10.94 0.92
N ALA A 26 -23.37 -9.90 1.29
CA ALA A 26 -23.97 -8.67 1.81
C ALA A 26 -24.86 -7.99 0.75
N LEU A 27 -24.40 -7.90 -0.51
CA LEU A 27 -25.18 -7.33 -1.62
C LEU A 27 -26.45 -8.14 -1.90
N GLU A 28 -26.37 -9.47 -1.87
CA GLU A 28 -27.54 -10.35 -2.02
C GLU A 28 -28.55 -10.15 -0.88
N SER A 29 -28.05 -10.05 0.37
CA SER A 29 -28.90 -9.77 1.54
C SER A 29 -29.57 -8.40 1.43
N ILE A 30 -28.87 -7.38 0.97
CA ILE A 30 -29.43 -6.02 0.76
C ILE A 30 -30.53 -6.07 -0.28
N LYS A 31 -30.27 -6.74 -1.42
CA LYS A 31 -31.29 -6.87 -2.49
C LYS A 31 -32.52 -7.63 -2.00
N SER A 32 -32.34 -8.71 -1.26
CA SER A 32 -33.45 -9.52 -0.73
C SER A 32 -34.26 -8.82 0.34
N ASN A 33 -33.60 -8.15 1.29
CA ASN A 33 -34.28 -7.60 2.49
C ASN A 33 -34.80 -6.18 2.28
N TYR A 34 -34.11 -5.38 1.45
CA TYR A 34 -34.44 -3.96 1.24
C TYR A 34 -34.90 -3.64 -0.19
N GLY A 35 -34.82 -4.59 -1.13
CA GLY A 35 -35.16 -4.35 -2.54
C GLY A 35 -34.17 -3.41 -3.25
N ILE A 36 -33.01 -3.13 -2.66
CA ILE A 36 -32.01 -2.19 -3.17
C ILE A 36 -30.96 -2.97 -3.95
N GLU A 37 -30.71 -2.58 -5.20
CA GLU A 37 -29.63 -3.12 -6.01
C GLU A 37 -28.45 -2.14 -6.05
N ILE A 38 -27.32 -2.55 -5.49
CA ILE A 38 -26.11 -1.73 -5.40
C ILE A 38 -25.08 -2.28 -6.40
N ASN A 39 -24.63 -1.43 -7.33
CA ASN A 39 -23.42 -1.70 -8.10
C ASN A 39 -22.21 -1.23 -7.29
N ILE A 40 -21.51 -2.19 -6.66
CA ILE A 40 -20.38 -1.91 -5.77
C ILE A 40 -19.18 -1.28 -6.50
N GLU A 41 -19.12 -1.34 -7.82
CA GLU A 41 -18.05 -0.71 -8.60
C GLU A 41 -18.30 0.78 -8.81
N ASN A 42 -19.54 1.22 -8.70
CA ASN A 42 -19.95 2.60 -8.95
C ASN A 42 -20.22 3.41 -7.67
N ILE A 43 -19.92 2.87 -6.47
CA ILE A 43 -20.05 3.63 -5.23
C ILE A 43 -19.02 4.76 -5.17
N PRO A 44 -19.34 5.91 -4.53
CA PRO A 44 -18.37 6.97 -4.32
C PRO A 44 -17.23 6.46 -3.42
N LEU A 45 -15.99 6.83 -3.73
CA LEU A 45 -14.80 6.42 -2.97
C LEU A 45 -14.37 7.47 -1.93
N ASP A 46 -15.23 8.44 -1.66
CA ASP A 46 -15.02 9.58 -0.76
C ASP A 46 -16.17 9.75 0.27
N ASP A 47 -16.92 8.68 0.52
CA ASP A 47 -18.05 8.71 1.45
C ASP A 47 -17.57 9.00 2.89
N ARG A 48 -18.07 10.11 3.44
CA ARG A 48 -17.67 10.59 4.78
C ARG A 48 -18.08 9.64 5.91
N GLN A 49 -19.21 8.94 5.79
CA GLN A 49 -19.67 8.00 6.82
C GLN A 49 -18.74 6.78 6.91
N VAL A 50 -18.22 6.33 5.75
CA VAL A 50 -17.25 5.23 5.70
C VAL A 50 -15.95 5.63 6.39
N PHE A 51 -15.39 6.80 6.04
CA PHE A 51 -14.15 7.26 6.65
C PHE A 51 -14.32 7.60 8.14
N GLN A 52 -15.44 8.19 8.55
CA GLN A 52 -15.71 8.41 9.97
C GLN A 52 -15.73 7.09 10.75
N MET A 53 -16.43 6.06 10.25
CA MET A 53 -16.45 4.73 10.85
C MET A 53 -15.03 4.14 11.00
N ILE A 54 -14.17 4.36 10.00
CA ILE A 54 -12.76 3.90 10.03
C ILE A 54 -11.97 4.68 11.07
N GLN A 55 -12.11 6.01 11.12
CA GLN A 55 -11.46 6.89 12.10
C GLN A 55 -11.89 6.56 13.54
N ASP A 56 -13.14 6.17 13.75
CA ASP A 56 -13.66 5.70 15.04
C ASP A 56 -13.11 4.30 15.39
N GLY A 57 -12.31 3.69 14.52
CA GLY A 57 -11.67 2.41 14.74
C GLY A 57 -12.59 1.20 14.55
N HIS A 58 -13.71 1.35 13.89
CA HIS A 58 -14.64 0.26 13.59
C HIS A 58 -14.19 -0.54 12.35
N THR A 59 -12.94 -1.05 12.38
CA THR A 59 -12.33 -1.76 11.24
C THR A 59 -12.61 -3.26 11.20
N THR A 60 -13.32 -3.82 12.18
CA THR A 60 -13.65 -5.26 12.23
C THR A 60 -14.37 -5.72 10.97
N GLY A 61 -13.84 -6.76 10.32
CA GLY A 61 -14.33 -7.31 9.06
C GLY A 61 -13.87 -6.57 7.82
N LEU A 62 -13.07 -5.51 7.94
CA LEU A 62 -12.49 -4.83 6.80
C LEU A 62 -11.19 -5.53 6.37
N PHE A 63 -11.11 -5.87 5.11
CA PHE A 63 -9.95 -6.57 4.54
C PHE A 63 -8.64 -5.85 4.88
N GLN A 64 -7.62 -6.60 5.36
CA GLN A 64 -6.31 -6.11 5.83
C GLN A 64 -6.34 -5.25 7.11
N PHE A 65 -7.48 -4.76 7.57
CA PHE A 65 -7.58 -3.87 8.74
C PHE A 65 -8.25 -4.52 9.97
N ASP A 66 -8.72 -5.76 9.88
CA ASP A 66 -9.40 -6.50 10.97
C ASP A 66 -8.41 -7.20 11.94
N GLY A 67 -7.24 -7.60 11.47
CA GLY A 67 -6.40 -8.57 12.19
C GLY A 67 -5.29 -7.99 13.06
N SER A 68 -4.87 -6.75 12.85
CA SER A 68 -3.72 -6.13 13.51
C SER A 68 -4.09 -4.80 14.16
N ALA A 69 -3.51 -4.52 15.33
CA ALA A 69 -3.69 -3.25 16.01
C ALA A 69 -2.96 -2.09 15.30
N VAL A 70 -1.91 -2.39 14.54
CA VAL A 70 -1.07 -1.37 13.91
C VAL A 70 -1.79 -0.62 12.79
N PRO A 71 -2.40 -1.29 11.77
CA PRO A 71 -3.14 -0.57 10.73
C PRO A 71 -4.28 0.24 11.33
N LYS A 72 -5.03 -0.32 12.28
CA LYS A 72 -6.10 0.38 12.98
C LYS A 72 -5.59 1.67 13.64
N ARG A 73 -4.46 1.60 14.35
CA ARG A 73 -3.82 2.76 14.97
C ARG A 73 -3.44 3.81 13.92
N ILE A 74 -2.77 3.42 12.81
CA ILE A 74 -2.37 4.34 11.75
C ILE A 74 -3.59 5.06 11.17
N LEU A 75 -4.69 4.34 10.90
CA LEU A 75 -5.92 4.91 10.35
C LEU A 75 -6.58 5.92 11.30
N ILE A 76 -6.64 5.61 12.59
CA ILE A 76 -7.20 6.49 13.62
C ILE A 76 -6.30 7.72 13.79
N ASP A 77 -5.02 7.50 14.07
CA ASP A 77 -4.06 8.55 14.41
C ASP A 77 -3.87 9.53 13.24
N SER A 78 -3.91 9.05 11.99
CA SER A 78 -3.80 9.90 10.80
C SER A 78 -5.10 10.61 10.42
N GLY A 79 -6.26 10.22 11.00
CA GLY A 79 -7.55 10.69 10.52
C GLY A 79 -7.75 10.34 9.05
N ALA A 80 -7.57 9.07 8.68
CA ALA A 80 -7.66 8.60 7.29
C ALA A 80 -8.98 9.00 6.64
N ASP A 81 -8.95 9.72 5.50
CA ASP A 81 -10.13 10.31 4.86
C ASP A 81 -10.20 10.08 3.34
N ARG A 82 -9.28 9.27 2.80
CA ARG A 82 -9.21 8.93 1.36
C ARG A 82 -8.59 7.54 1.14
N ILE A 83 -8.85 6.98 -0.04
CA ILE A 83 -8.34 5.65 -0.43
C ILE A 83 -6.80 5.58 -0.37
N ALA A 84 -6.12 6.66 -0.72
CA ALA A 84 -4.66 6.73 -0.66
C ALA A 84 -4.12 6.48 0.76
N ASP A 85 -4.83 6.92 1.80
CA ASP A 85 -4.43 6.69 3.19
C ASP A 85 -4.60 5.21 3.59
N LEU A 86 -5.68 4.57 3.12
CA LEU A 86 -5.86 3.12 3.31
C LEU A 86 -4.74 2.35 2.60
N SER A 87 -4.41 2.78 1.38
CA SER A 87 -3.30 2.19 0.61
C SER A 87 -1.96 2.37 1.34
N ALA A 88 -1.63 3.60 1.77
CA ALA A 88 -0.40 3.85 2.51
C ALA A 88 -0.32 3.04 3.81
N THR A 89 -1.43 2.92 4.55
CA THR A 89 -1.50 2.11 5.77
C THR A 89 -1.14 0.64 5.50
N ASN A 90 -1.62 0.04 4.40
CA ASN A 90 -1.24 -1.32 4.01
C ASN A 90 0.27 -1.47 3.74
N ALA A 91 0.91 -0.44 3.20
CA ALA A 91 2.34 -0.45 2.93
C ALA A 91 3.17 -0.24 4.21
N LEU A 92 2.66 0.56 5.14
CA LEU A 92 3.33 0.93 6.39
C LEU A 92 3.19 -0.13 7.50
N ASP A 93 2.17 -1.00 7.45
CA ASP A 93 1.99 -2.10 8.42
C ASP A 93 2.97 -3.25 8.12
N ARG A 94 4.26 -2.96 8.21
CA ARG A 94 5.33 -3.94 8.02
C ARG A 94 6.48 -3.70 8.99
N PRO A 95 7.11 -4.76 9.51
CA PRO A 95 8.19 -4.62 10.49
C PRO A 95 9.30 -3.66 10.03
N GLY A 96 9.65 -3.67 8.75
CA GLY A 96 10.67 -2.77 8.21
C GLY A 96 10.28 -1.30 8.27
N ALA A 97 9.08 -0.95 7.81
CA ALA A 97 8.55 0.43 7.85
C ALA A 97 8.36 0.91 9.30
N LEU A 98 7.81 0.06 10.16
CA LEU A 98 7.57 0.37 11.57
C LEU A 98 8.87 0.60 12.35
N ASN A 99 9.90 -0.22 12.10
CA ASN A 99 11.21 -0.07 12.75
C ASN A 99 11.92 1.23 12.36
N MET A 100 11.60 1.78 11.18
CA MET A 100 12.13 3.06 10.71
C MET A 100 11.26 4.25 11.13
N GLY A 101 10.10 4.00 11.74
CA GLY A 101 9.18 5.06 12.14
C GLY A 101 8.41 5.71 10.99
N ALA A 102 8.38 5.08 9.81
CA ALA A 102 7.69 5.63 8.63
C ALA A 102 6.17 5.80 8.85
N ASP A 103 5.56 4.95 9.67
CA ASP A 103 4.18 5.07 10.11
C ASP A 103 3.93 6.36 10.93
N LYS A 104 4.84 6.69 11.83
CA LYS A 104 4.75 7.90 12.66
C LYS A 104 4.99 9.15 11.83
N GLU A 105 5.97 9.10 10.95
CA GLU A 105 6.27 10.19 10.01
C GLU A 105 5.07 10.49 9.10
N PHE A 106 4.44 9.46 8.53
CA PHE A 106 3.23 9.58 7.72
C PHE A 106 2.07 10.25 8.50
N VAL A 107 1.80 9.76 9.72
CA VAL A 107 0.75 10.31 10.59
C VAL A 107 1.02 11.78 10.91
N GLU A 108 2.23 12.09 11.37
CA GLU A 108 2.60 13.46 11.74
C GLU A 108 2.48 14.43 10.56
N ARG A 109 3.00 14.06 9.39
CA ARG A 109 2.98 14.91 8.19
C ARG A 109 1.58 15.06 7.59
N LYS A 110 0.72 14.06 7.71
CA LYS A 110 -0.68 14.20 7.31
C LYS A 110 -1.43 15.18 8.20
N LEU A 111 -1.25 15.09 9.52
CA LEU A 111 -1.90 15.99 10.49
C LEU A 111 -1.33 17.42 10.47
N HIS A 112 -0.07 17.52 10.10
CA HIS A 112 0.70 18.77 10.08
C HIS A 112 1.38 18.96 8.71
N PRO A 113 0.62 19.33 7.66
CA PRO A 113 1.18 19.48 6.31
C PRO A 113 2.34 20.47 6.24
N GLU A 114 2.38 21.44 7.14
CA GLU A 114 3.48 22.41 7.28
C GLU A 114 4.81 21.80 7.69
N LYS A 115 4.78 20.60 8.27
CA LYS A 115 5.98 19.83 8.62
C LYS A 115 6.48 18.94 7.48
N THR A 116 5.69 18.81 6.40
CA THR A 116 6.12 18.02 5.25
C THR A 116 7.25 18.72 4.53
N THR A 117 8.41 18.08 4.54
CA THR A 117 9.60 18.58 3.86
C THR A 117 10.03 17.58 2.79
N TYR A 118 10.52 18.12 1.68
CA TYR A 118 11.11 17.32 0.61
C TYR A 118 12.59 17.68 0.50
N MET A 119 13.47 16.68 0.35
CA MET A 119 14.90 16.92 0.19
C MET A 119 15.23 17.80 -1.01
N THR A 120 14.37 17.76 -2.01
CA THR A 120 14.42 18.61 -3.19
C THR A 120 12.99 18.87 -3.70
N PRO A 121 12.69 20.05 -4.29
CA PRO A 121 11.38 20.29 -4.88
C PRO A 121 10.99 19.26 -5.96
N TYR A 122 11.97 18.67 -6.61
CA TYR A 122 11.74 17.62 -7.62
C TYR A 122 11.19 16.32 -7.06
N ALA A 123 11.33 16.06 -5.76
CA ALA A 123 10.77 14.87 -5.10
C ALA A 123 9.27 15.04 -4.77
N GLU A 124 8.78 16.25 -4.64
CA GLU A 124 7.39 16.54 -4.25
C GLU A 124 6.34 15.88 -5.15
N PRO A 125 6.42 15.93 -6.50
CA PRO A 125 5.42 15.32 -7.37
C PRO A 125 5.22 13.82 -7.13
N TYR A 126 6.25 13.12 -6.71
CA TYR A 126 6.26 11.68 -6.49
C TYR A 126 5.84 11.28 -5.07
N LEU A 127 6.02 12.18 -4.10
CA LEU A 127 5.81 11.89 -2.67
C LEU A 127 4.64 12.66 -2.04
N ARG A 128 4.00 13.57 -2.77
CA ARG A 128 2.91 14.41 -2.25
C ARG A 128 1.74 13.57 -1.72
N GLU A 129 1.37 12.49 -2.44
CA GLU A 129 0.26 11.63 -2.06
C GLU A 129 0.48 10.94 -0.72
N THR A 130 1.73 10.69 -0.36
CA THR A 130 2.15 10.04 0.88
C THR A 130 2.83 11.01 1.86
N TYR A 131 2.54 12.31 1.73
CA TYR A 131 3.03 13.37 2.62
C TYR A 131 4.56 13.37 2.79
N GLY A 132 5.29 13.09 1.69
CA GLY A 132 6.75 13.04 1.71
C GLY A 132 7.35 11.73 2.21
N THR A 133 6.55 10.78 2.67
CA THR A 133 7.00 9.45 3.11
C THR A 133 7.05 8.49 1.93
N VAL A 134 8.15 7.76 1.75
CA VAL A 134 8.25 6.74 0.69
C VAL A 134 7.61 5.45 1.15
N CYS A 135 6.48 5.10 0.54
CA CYS A 135 5.70 3.90 0.84
C CYS A 135 5.84 2.81 -0.23
N TYR A 136 6.08 3.19 -1.49
CA TYR A 136 5.93 2.30 -2.64
C TYR A 136 7.19 2.19 -3.49
N GLN A 137 7.40 0.98 -4.04
CA GLN A 137 8.49 0.70 -5.01
C GLN A 137 8.45 1.63 -6.21
N GLU A 138 7.25 1.97 -6.66
CA GLU A 138 6.99 2.86 -7.78
C GLU A 138 7.51 4.28 -7.50
N GLN A 139 7.35 4.78 -6.27
CA GLN A 139 7.90 6.07 -5.87
C GLN A 139 9.43 6.09 -5.95
N LEU A 140 10.11 5.03 -5.46
CA LEU A 140 11.56 4.92 -5.57
C LEU A 140 12.01 4.85 -7.03
N SER A 141 11.28 4.11 -7.87
CA SER A 141 11.54 4.02 -9.32
C SER A 141 11.38 5.37 -10.00
N GLN A 142 10.32 6.13 -9.71
CA GLN A 142 10.08 7.46 -10.27
C GLN A 142 11.14 8.48 -9.82
N LEU A 143 11.48 8.50 -8.53
CA LEU A 143 12.57 9.33 -8.01
C LEU A 143 13.90 9.04 -8.71
N SER A 144 14.18 7.76 -9.01
CA SER A 144 15.42 7.37 -9.69
C SER A 144 15.49 7.84 -11.14
N GLN A 145 14.34 8.01 -11.80
CA GLN A 145 14.29 8.45 -13.22
C GLN A 145 14.37 9.98 -13.35
N ASP A 146 14.06 10.72 -12.30
CA ASP A 146 14.16 12.18 -12.35
C ASP A 146 15.62 12.63 -12.50
N LYS A 147 15.89 13.40 -13.57
CA LYS A 147 17.25 13.87 -13.90
C LYS A 147 17.84 14.84 -12.85
N HIS A 148 17.02 15.42 -12.02
CA HIS A 148 17.45 16.31 -10.94
C HIS A 148 17.67 15.58 -9.61
N ILE A 149 17.41 14.24 -9.59
CA ILE A 149 17.62 13.39 -8.44
C ILE A 149 18.68 12.33 -8.76
N ILE A 150 18.49 11.52 -9.80
CA ILE A 150 19.48 10.55 -10.29
C ILE A 150 19.60 10.61 -11.81
N GLY A 151 18.49 10.38 -12.56
CA GLY A 151 18.44 10.36 -14.02
C GLY A 151 18.64 8.97 -14.62
N PHE A 152 18.19 7.93 -13.95
CA PHE A 152 18.16 6.58 -14.51
C PHE A 152 17.23 6.49 -15.72
N ASP A 153 17.60 5.68 -16.70
CA ASP A 153 16.64 5.25 -17.71
C ASP A 153 15.62 4.24 -17.14
N ALA A 154 14.58 3.93 -17.92
CA ALA A 154 13.52 3.03 -17.49
C ALA A 154 14.03 1.61 -17.14
N GLY A 155 15.06 1.11 -17.83
CA GLY A 155 15.65 -0.20 -17.56
C GLY A 155 16.44 -0.24 -16.25
N GLN A 156 17.20 0.81 -15.97
CA GLN A 156 17.94 0.97 -14.73
C GLN A 156 16.99 1.12 -13.53
N ALA A 157 15.95 1.93 -13.68
CA ALA A 157 14.93 2.13 -12.64
C ALA A 157 14.15 0.83 -12.34
N ASP A 158 13.77 0.06 -13.35
CA ASP A 158 13.14 -1.25 -13.17
C ASP A 158 14.08 -2.27 -12.51
N THR A 159 15.36 -2.22 -12.85
CA THR A 159 16.38 -3.04 -12.19
C THR A 159 16.49 -2.69 -10.71
N LEU A 160 16.56 -1.40 -10.36
CA LEU A 160 16.57 -0.94 -8.97
C LEU A 160 15.32 -1.45 -8.23
N ARG A 161 14.13 -1.27 -8.80
CA ARG A 161 12.86 -1.76 -8.25
C ARG A 161 12.89 -3.27 -7.97
N LYS A 162 13.38 -4.07 -8.93
CA LYS A 162 13.48 -5.53 -8.78
C LYS A 162 14.45 -5.93 -7.68
N VAL A 163 15.63 -5.32 -7.62
CA VAL A 163 16.64 -5.69 -6.60
C VAL A 163 16.22 -5.28 -5.20
N THR A 164 15.51 -4.15 -5.05
CA THR A 164 14.94 -3.74 -3.77
C THR A 164 13.81 -4.68 -3.34
N ALA A 165 12.91 -5.06 -4.26
CA ALA A 165 11.85 -6.03 -3.99
C ALA A 165 12.38 -7.40 -3.52
N HIS A 166 13.49 -7.86 -4.11
CA HIS A 166 14.15 -9.12 -3.73
C HIS A 166 15.08 -9.01 -2.51
N LYS A 167 15.29 -7.78 -1.97
CA LYS A 167 16.17 -7.52 -0.82
C LYS A 167 17.62 -8.00 -1.02
N ASP A 168 18.10 -7.96 -2.25
CA ASP A 168 19.46 -8.39 -2.62
C ASP A 168 20.47 -7.28 -2.33
N LYS A 169 21.05 -7.30 -1.13
CA LYS A 169 21.98 -6.27 -0.65
C LYS A 169 23.12 -5.99 -1.63
N LYS A 170 23.77 -7.05 -2.17
CA LYS A 170 24.91 -6.87 -3.10
C LYS A 170 24.49 -6.19 -4.39
N LYS A 171 23.31 -6.48 -4.90
CA LYS A 171 22.80 -5.83 -6.09
C LYS A 171 22.32 -4.42 -5.81
N ILE A 172 21.75 -4.15 -4.62
CA ILE A 172 21.39 -2.79 -4.17
C ILE A 172 22.67 -1.93 -4.11
N GLU A 173 23.74 -2.41 -3.51
CA GLU A 173 25.03 -1.68 -3.46
C GLU A 173 25.56 -1.33 -4.86
N LYS A 174 25.47 -2.26 -5.83
CA LYS A 174 25.84 -1.98 -7.22
C LYS A 174 24.97 -0.90 -7.86
N MET A 175 23.64 -0.95 -7.60
CA MET A 175 22.72 0.07 -8.13
C MET A 175 22.96 1.44 -7.48
N VAL A 176 23.31 1.48 -6.20
CA VAL A 176 23.71 2.70 -5.48
C VAL A 176 24.99 3.29 -6.07
N ALA A 177 26.00 2.48 -6.38
CA ALA A 177 27.22 2.96 -7.03
C ALA A 177 26.92 3.57 -8.41
N LEU A 178 26.10 2.88 -9.21
CA LEU A 178 25.65 3.37 -10.52
C LEU A 178 24.83 4.68 -10.38
N ALA A 179 23.95 4.77 -9.36
CA ALA A 179 23.16 5.97 -9.11
C ALA A 179 24.04 7.19 -8.81
N LYS A 180 25.09 7.03 -8.00
CA LYS A 180 26.06 8.09 -7.71
C LYS A 180 26.83 8.54 -8.96
N GLU A 181 27.21 7.60 -9.82
CA GLU A 181 27.90 7.92 -11.09
C GLU A 181 26.98 8.69 -12.05
N THR A 182 25.75 8.18 -12.25
CA THR A 182 24.74 8.82 -13.12
C THR A 182 24.38 10.21 -12.64
N ALA A 183 24.14 10.38 -11.35
CA ALA A 183 23.78 11.67 -10.73
C ALA A 183 24.90 12.71 -10.90
N ARG A 184 26.17 12.31 -10.70
CA ARG A 184 27.33 13.18 -10.96
C ARG A 184 27.40 13.62 -12.42
N SER A 185 27.17 12.71 -13.35
CA SER A 185 27.14 13.02 -14.79
C SER A 185 26.01 13.99 -15.15
N ASN A 186 24.91 13.99 -14.39
CA ASN A 186 23.79 14.91 -14.53
C ASN A 186 23.95 16.20 -13.72
N ASN A 187 25.10 16.43 -13.08
CA ASN A 187 25.38 17.58 -12.19
C ASN A 187 24.39 17.71 -11.03
N VAL A 188 23.91 16.60 -10.51
CA VAL A 188 23.03 16.59 -9.33
C VAL A 188 23.85 16.91 -8.07
N PRO A 189 23.37 17.78 -7.17
CA PRO A 189 24.04 18.08 -5.91
C PRO A 189 24.25 16.82 -5.05
N GLU A 190 25.41 16.73 -4.36
CA GLU A 190 25.83 15.55 -3.62
C GLU A 190 24.87 15.17 -2.50
N ASN A 191 24.30 16.13 -1.80
CA ASN A 191 23.34 15.89 -0.73
C ASN A 191 22.05 15.23 -1.25
N ILE A 192 21.62 15.54 -2.50
CA ILE A 192 20.41 14.98 -3.11
C ILE A 192 20.63 13.51 -3.47
N TYR A 193 21.69 13.19 -4.21
CA TYR A 193 21.90 11.79 -4.61
C TYR A 193 22.33 10.89 -3.43
N ASN A 194 23.02 11.42 -2.42
CA ASN A 194 23.31 10.65 -1.21
C ASN A 194 22.02 10.34 -0.44
N TRP A 195 21.15 11.33 -0.25
CA TRP A 195 19.81 11.08 0.32
C TRP A 195 19.07 9.97 -0.41
N PHE A 196 19.01 10.03 -1.75
CA PHE A 196 18.34 8.98 -2.54
C PHE A 196 19.00 7.61 -2.35
N CYS A 197 20.32 7.55 -2.33
CA CYS A 197 21.06 6.29 -2.13
C CYS A 197 20.79 5.68 -0.75
N ASP A 198 20.79 6.48 0.29
CA ASP A 198 20.46 6.04 1.65
C ASP A 198 19.00 5.55 1.71
N LEU A 199 18.08 6.31 1.12
CA LEU A 199 16.69 5.91 0.96
C LEU A 199 16.54 4.56 0.25
N ALA A 200 17.25 4.34 -0.87
CA ALA A 200 17.17 3.09 -1.64
C ALA A 200 17.65 1.87 -0.83
N VAL A 201 18.71 2.05 -0.02
CA VAL A 201 19.23 1.00 0.87
C VAL A 201 18.22 0.68 1.98
N GLU A 202 17.67 1.70 2.63
CA GLU A 202 16.70 1.54 3.71
C GLU A 202 15.38 0.97 3.19
N PHE A 203 14.88 1.50 2.07
CA PHE A 203 13.62 1.08 1.46
C PHE A 203 13.66 -0.38 0.98
N GLY A 204 14.82 -0.90 0.58
CA GLY A 204 15.00 -2.32 0.25
C GLY A 204 14.62 -3.28 1.39
N LYS A 205 14.45 -2.80 2.63
CA LYS A 205 14.01 -3.60 3.77
C LYS A 205 12.50 -3.82 3.82
N TYR A 206 11.68 -2.92 3.23
CA TYR A 206 10.22 -2.93 3.36
C TYR A 206 9.42 -2.59 2.10
N ALA A 207 10.08 -2.43 0.96
CA ALA A 207 9.45 -2.06 -0.31
C ALA A 207 8.10 -2.74 -0.58
N PHE A 208 7.07 -1.96 -0.94
CA PHE A 208 5.72 -2.43 -1.20
C PHE A 208 5.22 -2.02 -2.60
N ASN A 209 4.42 -2.86 -3.23
CA ASN A 209 3.84 -2.57 -4.54
C ASN A 209 2.59 -1.70 -4.39
N HIS A 210 2.54 -0.55 -5.08
CA HIS A 210 1.44 0.41 -4.99
C HIS A 210 0.14 -0.16 -5.55
N SER A 211 0.19 -0.79 -6.73
CA SER A 211 -1.02 -1.35 -7.36
C SER A 211 -1.68 -2.41 -6.49
N HIS A 212 -0.88 -3.25 -5.83
CA HIS A 212 -1.38 -4.24 -4.89
C HIS A 212 -2.02 -3.58 -3.66
N SER A 213 -1.36 -2.59 -3.09
CA SER A 213 -1.87 -1.85 -1.93
C SER A 213 -3.18 -1.14 -2.22
N LEU A 214 -3.25 -0.46 -3.37
CA LEU A 214 -4.43 0.28 -3.80
C LEU A 214 -5.62 -0.66 -4.05
N ALA A 215 -5.40 -1.79 -4.73
CA ALA A 215 -6.46 -2.78 -4.97
C ALA A 215 -7.05 -3.29 -3.65
N TYR A 216 -6.22 -3.55 -2.66
CA TYR A 216 -6.65 -4.00 -1.34
C TYR A 216 -7.34 -2.90 -0.54
N ALA A 217 -6.90 -1.66 -0.65
CA ALA A 217 -7.57 -0.50 -0.06
C ALA A 217 -9.00 -0.33 -0.62
N VAL A 218 -9.19 -0.49 -1.93
CA VAL A 218 -10.51 -0.42 -2.57
C VAL A 218 -11.42 -1.56 -2.09
N ILE A 219 -10.92 -2.79 -1.96
CA ILE A 219 -11.71 -3.91 -1.43
C ILE A 219 -12.13 -3.63 0.02
N ALA A 220 -11.20 -3.16 0.86
CA ALA A 220 -11.50 -2.80 2.24
C ALA A 220 -12.54 -1.68 2.33
N TYR A 221 -12.41 -0.65 1.50
CA TYR A 221 -13.36 0.46 1.44
C TYR A 221 -14.76 0.00 1.00
N ARG A 222 -14.86 -0.86 -0.02
CA ARG A 222 -16.13 -1.44 -0.48
C ARG A 222 -16.83 -2.22 0.64
N GLY A 223 -16.08 -3.03 1.38
CA GLY A 223 -16.59 -3.68 2.61
C GLY A 223 -17.03 -2.66 3.67
N GLY A 224 -16.24 -1.60 3.85
CA GLY A 224 -16.54 -0.48 4.74
C GLY A 224 -17.82 0.26 4.36
N PHE A 225 -18.06 0.49 3.08
CA PHE A 225 -19.29 1.11 2.57
C PHE A 225 -20.53 0.27 2.94
N LEU A 226 -20.48 -1.03 2.67
CA LEU A 226 -21.58 -1.92 3.04
C LEU A 226 -21.78 -1.98 4.55
N LYS A 227 -20.70 -1.97 5.32
CA LYS A 227 -20.78 -1.96 6.80
C LYS A 227 -21.33 -0.67 7.36
N ALA A 228 -20.96 0.48 6.79
CA ALA A 228 -21.41 1.78 7.25
C ALA A 228 -22.92 2.02 6.97
N HIS A 229 -23.37 1.62 5.77
CA HIS A 229 -24.75 1.88 5.30
C HIS A 229 -25.72 0.73 5.55
N PHE A 230 -25.23 -0.53 5.60
CA PHE A 230 -26.02 -1.74 5.77
C PHE A 230 -25.36 -2.71 6.77
N PRO A 231 -25.17 -2.28 8.04
CA PRO A 231 -24.38 -3.05 9.01
C PRO A 231 -24.91 -4.45 9.26
N GLU A 232 -26.22 -4.64 9.30
CA GLU A 232 -26.84 -5.96 9.52
C GLU A 232 -26.52 -6.94 8.40
N ALA A 233 -26.66 -6.51 7.15
CA ALA A 233 -26.35 -7.33 5.99
C ALA A 233 -24.85 -7.69 5.92
N PHE A 234 -23.98 -6.70 6.17
CA PHE A 234 -22.53 -6.92 6.17
C PHE A 234 -22.08 -7.86 7.28
N LEU A 235 -22.55 -7.63 8.53
CA LEU A 235 -22.15 -8.45 9.67
C LEU A 235 -22.72 -9.87 9.56
N SER A 236 -23.94 -10.04 9.06
CA SER A 236 -24.50 -11.37 8.77
C SER A 236 -23.64 -12.14 7.77
N ALA A 237 -23.26 -11.52 6.66
CA ALA A 237 -22.37 -12.12 5.66
C ALA A 237 -20.99 -12.46 6.26
N LEU A 238 -20.43 -11.55 7.04
CA LEU A 238 -19.15 -11.78 7.73
C LEU A 238 -19.20 -12.99 8.69
N CYS A 239 -20.28 -13.12 9.46
CA CYS A 239 -20.48 -14.25 10.37
C CYS A 239 -20.61 -15.60 9.64
N GLN A 240 -21.11 -15.61 8.42
CA GLN A 240 -21.17 -16.84 7.61
C GLN A 240 -19.78 -17.27 7.11
N ILE A 241 -18.92 -16.32 6.75
CA ILE A 241 -17.62 -16.59 6.13
C ILE A 241 -16.50 -16.72 7.18
N LYS A 242 -16.53 -15.96 8.27
CA LYS A 242 -15.47 -15.91 9.30
C LYS A 242 -15.13 -17.26 9.95
N PRO A 243 -16.07 -18.17 10.25
CA PRO A 243 -15.75 -19.51 10.72
C PRO A 243 -14.92 -20.32 9.72
N MET A 244 -15.16 -20.15 8.42
CA MET A 244 -14.42 -20.80 7.34
C MET A 244 -12.98 -20.25 7.19
N MET A 245 -12.71 -19.06 7.72
CA MET A 245 -11.37 -18.44 7.72
C MET A 245 -10.46 -19.05 8.80
N LYS A 246 -11.01 -19.43 9.95
CA LYS A 246 -10.25 -20.01 11.07
C LYS A 246 -9.89 -21.50 10.89
N GLY A 247 -10.56 -22.21 9.98
CA GLY A 247 -10.43 -23.66 9.82
C GLY A 247 -9.16 -24.14 9.09
N LYS A 248 -8.33 -23.24 8.52
CA LYS A 248 -7.13 -23.62 7.76
C LYS A 248 -5.80 -23.42 8.50
N ASP A 249 -5.79 -22.75 9.65
CA ASP A 249 -4.55 -22.49 10.41
C ASP A 249 -4.20 -23.56 11.46
N LYS A 250 -4.82 -24.75 11.41
CA LYS A 250 -4.54 -25.83 12.35
C LYS A 250 -3.89 -27.08 11.74
N THR A 251 -3.35 -26.98 10.51
CA THR A 251 -2.59 -28.07 9.91
C THR A 251 -1.35 -27.55 9.20
N THR A 252 -0.33 -27.25 9.96
CA THR A 252 1.10 -27.51 9.67
C THR A 252 1.87 -27.31 10.96
#